data_cc90eb401a8ca5afc315a46046d8838e
#
_entry.id   cc90eb401a8ca5afc315a46046d8838e
#
_cell.length_a   1.000
_cell.length_b   1.000
_cell.length_c   1.000
_cell.angle_alpha   90.00
_cell.angle_beta   90.00
_cell.angle_gamma   90.00
#
_symmetry.space_group_name_H-M   'P 1'
#
loop_
_entity.id
_entity.type
_entity.pdbx_description
1 polymer ?
#
loop_
_entity_poly.entity_id
_entity_poly.type
_entity_poly.pdbx_seq_one_letter_code
_entity_poly.pdbx_strand_id
1 'polypeptide(L)'
;MGIKLSLDYEGLRARDYEDLSAGSSIFRTVDLSTIYDLKPGTYSVHAEGTIPSVSGKTKQSTSVSFKSPAISITIDEASSSEVKQKASKRTILQEDLCTAEQLKATADGVRNCEKLARAAAADASNVHSARFVEYFKSNETQARKHVTGRLLAVAEECATSDSGNTRVFCSDQLGYCESDGPLIAYTTWVNGYITMCPLFYETRPPLPEKCHKQDHATTTIHEMTHARAVYEQEVSTQDYAYGYENATALDPLSCLYNADQYSLYANGESTERS
;
A
#
# COMPACT_ATOMS: atom_id res chain seq x y z
N MET A 1 -4.37 12.21 1.32
CA MET A 1 -3.61 11.40 0.35
C MET A 1 -2.15 11.67 0.59
N GLY A 2 -1.31 10.65 0.70
CA GLY A 2 0.09 10.80 1.09
C GLY A 2 0.83 9.49 0.87
N ILE A 3 1.76 9.19 1.76
CA ILE A 3 2.45 7.90 1.77
C ILE A 3 1.49 6.85 2.31
N LYS A 4 1.50 5.68 1.68
CA LYS A 4 0.75 4.51 2.08
C LYS A 4 1.74 3.46 2.56
N LEU A 5 1.41 2.81 3.66
CA LEU A 5 2.32 1.96 4.41
C LEU A 5 1.78 0.56 4.50
N SER A 6 2.60 -0.43 4.22
CA SER A 6 2.29 -1.84 4.49
C SER A 6 2.98 -2.27 5.77
N LEU A 7 2.20 -2.56 6.82
CA LEU A 7 2.70 -2.86 8.15
C LEU A 7 2.76 -4.37 8.43
N ASP A 8 3.82 -4.82 9.12
CA ASP A 8 3.90 -6.17 9.68
C ASP A 8 3.26 -6.24 11.07
N TYR A 9 1.99 -6.60 11.13
CA TYR A 9 1.29 -6.72 12.43
C TYR A 9 1.69 -7.92 13.25
N GLU A 10 2.15 -8.97 12.59
CA GLU A 10 2.38 -10.28 13.22
C GLU A 10 3.79 -10.39 13.79
N GLY A 11 4.72 -9.63 13.23
CA GLY A 11 6.12 -9.61 13.62
C GLY A 11 6.52 -8.49 14.57
N LEU A 12 5.58 -7.73 15.14
CA LEU A 12 5.88 -6.59 15.99
C LEU A 12 6.68 -6.99 17.23
N ARG A 13 7.84 -6.37 17.41
CA ARG A 13 8.76 -6.54 18.55
C ARG A 13 8.65 -5.34 19.48
N ALA A 14 9.11 -5.45 20.69
CA ALA A 14 9.07 -4.35 21.68
C ALA A 14 9.68 -3.04 21.15
N ARG A 15 10.72 -3.12 20.31
CA ARG A 15 11.37 -1.96 19.68
C ARG A 15 10.54 -1.27 18.60
N ASP A 16 9.51 -1.96 18.11
CA ASP A 16 8.65 -1.48 17.03
C ASP A 16 7.46 -0.67 17.58
N TYR A 17 7.39 -0.50 18.90
CA TYR A 17 6.41 0.32 19.57
C TYR A 17 7.05 1.60 20.10
N GLU A 18 6.38 2.71 19.90
CA GLU A 18 6.72 3.96 20.56
C GLU A 18 5.75 4.19 21.71
N ASP A 19 6.27 4.28 22.93
CA ASP A 19 5.46 4.51 24.12
C ASP A 19 5.02 5.97 24.19
N LEU A 20 3.72 6.22 24.17
CA LEU A 20 3.15 7.53 24.38
C LEU A 20 2.58 7.63 25.80
N SER A 21 3.31 8.29 26.70
CA SER A 21 2.85 8.56 28.04
C SER A 21 1.73 9.62 28.05
N ALA A 22 0.86 9.57 29.05
CA ALA A 22 -0.19 10.56 29.20
C ALA A 22 0.39 11.98 29.28
N GLY A 23 -0.11 12.89 28.46
CA GLY A 23 0.38 14.27 28.36
C GLY A 23 1.61 14.47 27.48
N SER A 24 2.17 13.39 26.90
CA SER A 24 3.28 13.47 25.93
C SER A 24 2.78 13.64 24.50
N SER A 25 3.66 14.11 23.62
CA SER A 25 3.40 14.28 22.19
C SER A 25 4.53 13.70 21.38
N ILE A 26 4.18 13.10 20.25
CA ILE A 26 5.12 12.64 19.22
C ILE A 26 5.02 13.64 18.05
N PHE A 27 6.17 14.06 17.53
CA PHE A 27 6.26 14.96 16.40
C PHE A 27 6.86 14.23 15.20
N ARG A 28 6.26 14.42 14.03
CA ARG A 28 6.78 13.97 12.75
C ARG A 28 6.81 15.14 11.77
N THR A 29 7.89 15.25 11.02
CA THR A 29 8.03 16.24 9.96
C THR A 29 7.90 15.52 8.62
N VAL A 30 7.06 16.06 7.75
CA VAL A 30 6.82 15.50 6.41
C VAL A 30 7.10 16.59 5.39
N ASP A 31 7.97 16.29 4.43
CA ASP A 31 8.18 17.15 3.27
C ASP A 31 7.08 16.87 2.23
N LEU A 32 6.16 17.82 2.08
CA LEU A 32 5.04 17.69 1.16
C LEU A 32 5.48 17.57 -0.31
N SER A 33 6.64 18.08 -0.67
CA SER A 33 7.17 18.00 -2.04
C SER A 33 7.55 16.57 -2.44
N THR A 34 7.87 15.71 -1.48
CA THR A 34 8.16 14.30 -1.73
C THR A 34 6.90 13.46 -1.95
N ILE A 35 5.73 13.97 -1.53
CA ILE A 35 4.46 13.24 -1.52
C ILE A 35 3.51 13.76 -2.59
N TYR A 36 3.55 15.07 -2.90
CA TYR A 36 2.61 15.74 -3.79
C TYR A 36 3.33 16.50 -4.90
N ASP A 37 2.89 16.33 -6.14
CA ASP A 37 3.25 17.22 -7.25
C ASP A 37 2.41 18.51 -7.15
N LEU A 38 2.82 19.41 -6.27
CA LEU A 38 2.13 20.67 -6.04
C LEU A 38 2.54 21.70 -7.10
N LYS A 39 1.58 22.15 -7.90
CA LYS A 39 1.76 23.27 -8.83
C LYS A 39 1.76 24.58 -8.04
N PRO A 40 2.26 25.70 -8.64
CA PRO A 40 2.11 27.02 -8.02
C PRO A 40 0.65 27.29 -7.67
N GLY A 41 0.39 27.74 -6.43
CA GLY A 41 -0.96 27.98 -5.95
C GLY A 41 -1.06 27.94 -4.44
N THR A 42 -2.26 28.23 -3.94
CA THR A 42 -2.59 28.17 -2.51
C THR A 42 -3.41 26.90 -2.23
N TYR A 43 -2.97 26.13 -1.23
CA TYR A 43 -3.55 24.84 -0.87
C TYR A 43 -4.01 24.86 0.59
N SER A 44 -5.13 24.20 0.86
CA SER A 44 -5.57 23.86 2.21
C SER A 44 -5.10 22.45 2.54
N VAL A 45 -4.23 22.31 3.54
CA VAL A 45 -3.59 21.05 3.92
C VAL A 45 -4.06 20.68 5.33
N HIS A 46 -4.45 19.42 5.49
CA HIS A 46 -4.71 18.81 6.80
C HIS A 46 -4.17 17.38 6.82
N ALA A 47 -3.82 16.90 7.99
CA ALA A 47 -3.45 15.51 8.21
C ALA A 47 -4.65 14.77 8.80
N GLU A 48 -5.00 13.64 8.21
CA GLU A 48 -5.99 12.71 8.75
C GLU A 48 -5.56 11.28 8.50
N GLY A 49 -5.94 10.40 9.41
CA GLY A 49 -5.57 8.99 9.30
C GLY A 49 -5.91 8.21 10.55
N THR A 50 -5.34 7.01 10.61
CA THR A 50 -5.51 6.09 11.73
C THR A 50 -4.16 5.58 12.17
N ILE A 51 -3.87 5.66 13.45
CA ILE A 51 -2.63 5.18 14.06
C ILE A 51 -2.93 3.84 14.72
N PRO A 52 -2.32 2.72 14.29
CA PRO A 52 -2.39 1.46 15.00
C PRO A 52 -1.83 1.64 16.42
N SER A 53 -2.52 1.12 17.41
CA SER A 53 -2.10 1.20 18.80
C SER A 53 -2.31 -0.11 19.52
N VAL A 54 -1.49 -0.39 20.52
CA VAL A 54 -1.61 -1.56 21.37
C VAL A 54 -1.69 -1.12 22.83
N SER A 55 -2.72 -1.54 23.51
CA SER A 55 -2.82 -1.28 24.95
C SER A 55 -1.72 -2.03 25.72
N GLY A 56 -0.87 -1.29 26.43
CA GLY A 56 0.18 -1.88 27.26
C GLY A 56 -0.34 -2.86 28.32
N LYS A 57 -1.61 -2.70 28.75
CA LYS A 57 -2.25 -3.54 29.76
C LYS A 57 -2.90 -4.81 29.19
N THR A 58 -3.61 -4.68 28.07
CA THR A 58 -4.45 -5.78 27.53
C THR A 58 -3.83 -6.50 26.34
N LYS A 59 -2.73 -5.96 25.77
CA LYS A 59 -2.13 -6.41 24.50
C LYS A 59 -3.12 -6.42 23.31
N GLN A 60 -4.25 -5.76 23.48
CA GLN A 60 -5.27 -5.67 22.44
C GLN A 60 -4.88 -4.58 21.43
N SER A 61 -4.83 -4.95 20.16
CA SER A 61 -4.65 -4.00 19.07
C SER A 61 -5.91 -3.15 18.89
N THR A 62 -5.71 -1.87 18.79
CA THR A 62 -6.76 -0.89 18.50
C THR A 62 -6.23 0.11 17.49
N SER A 63 -7.07 1.00 17.00
CA SER A 63 -6.63 2.09 16.15
C SER A 63 -7.19 3.42 16.67
N VAL A 64 -6.39 4.47 16.54
CA VAL A 64 -6.78 5.83 16.92
C VAL A 64 -6.87 6.67 15.67
N SER A 65 -8.08 7.09 15.32
CA SER A 65 -8.28 8.03 14.21
C SER A 65 -7.92 9.43 14.65
N PHE A 66 -7.29 10.18 13.76
CA PHE A 66 -6.94 11.58 13.99
C PHE A 66 -7.27 12.45 12.78
N LYS A 67 -7.53 13.72 13.03
CA LYS A 67 -7.71 14.74 12.00
C LYS A 67 -7.19 16.08 12.54
N SER A 68 -6.25 16.68 11.82
CA SER A 68 -5.74 18.02 12.18
C SER A 68 -6.66 19.13 11.67
N PRO A 69 -6.58 20.33 12.22
CA PRO A 69 -7.08 21.52 11.57
C PRO A 69 -6.41 21.72 10.20
N ALA A 70 -7.12 22.33 9.26
CA ALA A 70 -6.55 22.70 7.99
C ALA A 70 -5.63 23.93 8.15
N ILE A 71 -4.48 23.90 7.46
CA ILE A 71 -3.58 25.05 7.32
C ILE A 71 -3.51 25.46 5.85
N SER A 72 -3.33 26.77 5.60
CA SER A 72 -3.12 27.28 4.25
C SER A 72 -1.63 27.37 3.96
N ILE A 73 -1.19 26.78 2.84
CA ILE A 73 0.18 26.90 2.34
C ILE A 73 0.17 27.48 0.94
N THR A 74 1.20 28.23 0.57
CA THR A 74 1.37 28.77 -0.79
C THR A 74 2.65 28.19 -1.40
N ILE A 75 2.51 27.61 -2.58
CA ILE A 75 3.61 27.09 -3.38
C ILE A 75 3.90 28.11 -4.49
N ASP A 76 5.14 28.56 -4.60
CA ASP A 76 5.59 29.46 -5.66
C ASP A 76 6.14 28.69 -6.88
N GLU A 77 6.45 29.41 -7.96
CA GLU A 77 6.97 28.80 -9.19
C GLU A 77 8.36 28.18 -9.02
N ALA A 78 9.19 28.73 -8.14
CA ALA A 78 10.55 28.23 -7.90
C ALA A 78 10.50 26.85 -7.21
N SER A 79 9.70 26.73 -6.15
CA SER A 79 9.50 25.46 -5.42
C SER A 79 8.88 24.38 -6.29
N SER A 80 7.97 24.72 -7.21
CA SER A 80 7.34 23.80 -8.13
C SER A 80 8.26 23.28 -9.23
N SER A 81 9.29 24.04 -9.63
CA SER A 81 10.20 23.65 -10.71
C SER A 81 11.27 22.65 -10.27
N GLU A 82 11.68 22.65 -9.00
CA GLU A 82 12.65 21.69 -8.47
C GLU A 82 12.12 20.26 -8.44
N VAL A 83 10.81 20.09 -8.24
CA VAL A 83 10.15 18.77 -8.16
C VAL A 83 10.03 18.13 -9.56
N LYS A 84 9.86 18.93 -10.62
CA LYS A 84 9.65 18.43 -11.99
C LYS A 84 10.86 17.73 -12.63
N GLN A 85 12.07 17.95 -12.14
CA GLN A 85 13.28 17.33 -12.71
C GLN A 85 13.46 15.85 -12.35
N LYS A 86 12.67 15.31 -11.41
CA LYS A 86 12.79 13.91 -10.97
C LYS A 86 11.77 12.94 -11.56
N ALA A 87 10.78 13.40 -12.32
CA ALA A 87 9.74 12.54 -12.89
C ALA A 87 10.05 12.10 -14.31
N SER A 88 10.72 10.98 -14.49
CA SER A 88 10.72 10.25 -15.76
C SER A 88 9.93 8.95 -15.63
N LYS A 89 9.00 8.76 -16.58
CA LYS A 89 8.05 7.63 -16.62
C LYS A 89 8.75 6.29 -16.80
N ARG A 90 8.46 5.28 -15.97
CA ARG A 90 8.66 3.83 -16.26
C ARG A 90 8.45 2.99 -15.00
N THR A 91 7.74 1.84 -15.07
CA THR A 91 7.94 0.78 -14.09
C THR A 91 9.34 0.23 -14.32
N ILE A 92 10.25 0.57 -13.45
CA ILE A 92 11.63 0.13 -13.51
C ILE A 92 11.95 -0.35 -12.11
N LEU A 93 12.39 -1.60 -12.02
CA LEU A 93 13.20 -2.03 -10.90
C LEU A 93 14.41 -1.11 -10.86
N GLN A 94 14.51 -0.27 -9.85
CA GLN A 94 15.64 0.61 -9.68
C GLN A 94 16.77 -0.22 -9.07
N GLU A 95 17.68 -0.66 -9.92
CA GLU A 95 18.77 -1.58 -9.55
C GLU A 95 19.83 -0.90 -8.67
N ASP A 96 19.87 0.42 -8.68
CA ASP A 96 20.82 1.19 -7.88
C ASP A 96 20.61 0.94 -6.38
N LEU A 97 21.68 0.54 -5.70
CA LEU A 97 21.72 0.28 -4.25
C LEU A 97 21.02 -1.01 -3.78
N CYS A 98 20.67 -1.93 -4.68
CA CYS A 98 20.11 -3.23 -4.34
C CYS A 98 21.18 -4.32 -4.30
N THR A 99 21.07 -5.27 -3.39
CA THR A 99 21.82 -6.53 -3.53
C THR A 99 21.20 -7.39 -4.62
N ALA A 100 21.94 -8.35 -5.15
CA ALA A 100 21.42 -9.27 -6.17
C ALA A 100 20.22 -10.08 -5.65
N GLU A 101 20.23 -10.45 -4.37
CA GLU A 101 19.14 -11.17 -3.71
C GLU A 101 17.88 -10.29 -3.58
N GLN A 102 18.04 -9.02 -3.18
CA GLN A 102 16.94 -8.06 -3.08
C GLN A 102 16.32 -7.80 -4.45
N LEU A 103 17.15 -7.56 -5.47
CA LEU A 103 16.70 -7.36 -6.84
C LEU A 103 15.90 -8.56 -7.34
N LYS A 104 16.43 -9.79 -7.12
CA LYS A 104 15.74 -11.02 -7.48
C LYS A 104 14.41 -11.18 -6.75
N ALA A 105 14.38 -10.96 -5.43
CA ALA A 105 13.16 -11.08 -4.63
C ALA A 105 12.09 -10.08 -5.06
N THR A 106 12.48 -8.82 -5.34
CA THR A 106 11.58 -7.79 -5.85
C THR A 106 11.02 -8.15 -7.22
N ALA A 107 11.88 -8.61 -8.16
CA ALA A 107 11.45 -9.05 -9.48
C ALA A 107 10.51 -10.26 -9.41
N ASP A 108 10.78 -11.21 -8.51
CA ASP A 108 9.91 -12.37 -8.27
C ASP A 108 8.57 -11.94 -7.67
N GLY A 109 8.56 -11.00 -6.73
CA GLY A 109 7.36 -10.41 -6.16
C GLY A 109 6.46 -9.75 -7.21
N VAL A 110 7.04 -8.90 -8.08
CA VAL A 110 6.33 -8.26 -9.19
C VAL A 110 5.77 -9.29 -10.18
N ARG A 111 6.57 -10.28 -10.59
CA ARG A 111 6.10 -11.34 -11.50
C ARG A 111 4.98 -12.20 -10.90
N ASN A 112 5.04 -12.48 -9.61
CA ASN A 112 4.02 -13.24 -8.92
C ASN A 112 2.77 -12.40 -8.64
N CYS A 113 2.92 -11.07 -8.42
CA CYS A 113 1.83 -10.11 -8.38
C CYS A 113 0.95 -10.21 -9.63
N GLU A 114 1.53 -10.24 -10.83
CA GLU A 114 0.76 -10.40 -12.08
C GLU A 114 -0.15 -11.63 -12.02
N LYS A 115 0.42 -12.78 -11.67
CA LYS A 115 -0.32 -14.05 -11.64
C LYS A 115 -1.46 -14.05 -10.63
N LEU A 116 -1.18 -13.58 -9.42
CA LEU A 116 -2.19 -13.55 -8.35
C LEU A 116 -3.28 -12.53 -8.64
N ALA A 117 -2.92 -11.35 -9.12
CA ALA A 117 -3.90 -10.32 -9.46
C ALA A 117 -4.81 -10.75 -10.61
N ARG A 118 -4.30 -11.45 -11.64
CA ARG A 118 -5.12 -12.02 -12.71
C ARG A 118 -6.08 -13.10 -12.20
N ALA A 119 -5.61 -14.00 -11.34
CA ALA A 119 -6.44 -15.05 -10.76
C ALA A 119 -7.54 -14.44 -9.88
N ALA A 120 -7.21 -13.48 -9.04
CA ALA A 120 -8.16 -12.75 -8.20
C ALA A 120 -9.18 -11.95 -9.04
N ALA A 121 -8.75 -11.32 -10.14
CA ALA A 121 -9.65 -10.64 -11.06
C ALA A 121 -10.64 -11.60 -11.72
N ALA A 122 -10.21 -12.79 -12.11
CA ALA A 122 -11.06 -13.82 -12.66
C ALA A 122 -12.13 -14.28 -11.66
N ASP A 123 -11.74 -14.50 -10.39
CA ASP A 123 -12.71 -14.83 -9.33
C ASP A 123 -13.66 -13.66 -9.03
N ALA A 124 -13.15 -12.41 -8.97
CA ALA A 124 -13.99 -11.23 -8.74
C ALA A 124 -15.07 -11.03 -9.82
N SER A 125 -14.78 -11.42 -11.07
CA SER A 125 -15.74 -11.37 -12.17
C SER A 125 -16.81 -12.46 -12.09
N ASN A 126 -16.56 -13.54 -11.33
CA ASN A 126 -17.51 -14.63 -11.15
C ASN A 126 -18.62 -14.21 -10.20
N VAL A 127 -19.84 -14.08 -10.72
CA VAL A 127 -21.03 -13.68 -9.94
C VAL A 127 -21.38 -14.64 -8.80
N HIS A 128 -20.87 -15.86 -8.84
CA HIS A 128 -21.10 -16.89 -7.82
C HIS A 128 -19.97 -17.00 -6.80
N SER A 129 -18.93 -16.16 -6.89
CA SER A 129 -17.84 -16.16 -5.90
C SER A 129 -18.36 -15.76 -4.51
N ALA A 130 -18.38 -16.72 -3.59
CA ALA A 130 -18.66 -16.47 -2.19
C ALA A 130 -17.56 -15.67 -1.51
N ARG A 131 -16.29 -15.93 -1.91
CA ARG A 131 -15.13 -15.17 -1.44
C ARG A 131 -15.25 -13.67 -1.76
N PHE A 132 -15.70 -13.32 -2.95
CA PHE A 132 -15.93 -11.92 -3.26
C PHE A 132 -16.87 -11.25 -2.25
N VAL A 133 -17.97 -11.91 -1.91
CA VAL A 133 -18.94 -11.39 -0.93
C VAL A 133 -18.34 -11.34 0.47
N GLU A 134 -17.53 -12.32 0.84
CA GLU A 134 -16.83 -12.36 2.11
C GLU A 134 -15.92 -11.14 2.31
N TYR A 135 -15.09 -10.83 1.32
CA TYR A 135 -14.10 -9.76 1.43
C TYR A 135 -14.71 -8.36 1.14
N PHE A 136 -15.53 -8.22 0.13
CA PHE A 136 -16.03 -6.90 -0.31
C PHE A 136 -17.44 -6.57 0.19
N LYS A 137 -18.07 -7.44 0.96
CA LYS A 137 -19.39 -7.25 1.59
C LYS A 137 -20.48 -6.81 0.63
N SER A 138 -20.32 -7.11 -0.64
CA SER A 138 -21.25 -6.70 -1.71
C SER A 138 -21.44 -7.82 -2.73
N ASN A 139 -22.61 -7.89 -3.32
CA ASN A 139 -22.89 -8.77 -4.46
C ASN A 139 -23.25 -7.96 -5.71
N GLU A 140 -23.06 -6.66 -5.68
CA GLU A 140 -23.45 -5.76 -6.74
C GLU A 140 -22.52 -5.85 -7.94
N THR A 141 -23.08 -5.78 -9.14
CA THR A 141 -22.33 -5.79 -10.40
C THR A 141 -21.32 -4.66 -10.48
N GLN A 142 -21.64 -3.49 -9.93
CA GLN A 142 -20.74 -2.33 -9.95
C GLN A 142 -19.52 -2.55 -9.04
N ALA A 143 -19.72 -3.13 -7.85
CA ALA A 143 -18.62 -3.49 -6.95
C ALA A 143 -17.68 -4.52 -7.61
N ARG A 144 -18.25 -5.55 -8.26
CA ARG A 144 -17.46 -6.55 -9.00
C ARG A 144 -16.66 -5.92 -10.15
N LYS A 145 -17.26 -5.03 -10.92
CA LYS A 145 -16.56 -4.31 -12.00
C LYS A 145 -15.40 -3.47 -11.46
N HIS A 146 -15.61 -2.77 -10.36
CA HIS A 146 -14.59 -1.95 -9.72
C HIS A 146 -13.39 -2.80 -9.26
N VAL A 147 -13.64 -3.87 -8.52
CA VAL A 147 -12.58 -4.76 -8.00
C VAL A 147 -11.87 -5.48 -9.14
N THR A 148 -12.60 -6.05 -10.09
CA THR A 148 -12.04 -6.72 -11.27
C THR A 148 -11.16 -5.75 -12.06
N GLY A 149 -11.67 -4.54 -12.33
CA GLY A 149 -10.92 -3.53 -13.08
C GLY A 149 -9.61 -3.14 -12.39
N ARG A 150 -9.63 -2.91 -11.09
CA ARG A 150 -8.42 -2.59 -10.32
C ARG A 150 -7.43 -3.74 -10.31
N LEU A 151 -7.87 -4.97 -10.08
CA LEU A 151 -6.99 -6.15 -10.10
C LEU A 151 -6.38 -6.41 -11.47
N LEU A 152 -7.13 -6.20 -12.57
CA LEU A 152 -6.58 -6.28 -13.91
C LEU A 152 -5.54 -5.20 -14.18
N ALA A 153 -5.80 -3.97 -13.75
CA ALA A 153 -4.85 -2.86 -13.90
C ALA A 153 -3.54 -3.12 -13.10
N VAL A 154 -3.66 -3.66 -11.87
CA VAL A 154 -2.51 -4.11 -11.09
C VAL A 154 -1.75 -5.23 -11.82
N ALA A 155 -2.45 -6.20 -12.38
CA ALA A 155 -1.83 -7.30 -13.12
C ALA A 155 -1.11 -6.81 -14.38
N GLU A 156 -1.70 -5.88 -15.11
CA GLU A 156 -1.09 -5.26 -16.30
C GLU A 156 0.15 -4.47 -15.92
N GLU A 157 0.11 -3.70 -14.83
CA GLU A 157 1.26 -2.97 -14.32
C GLU A 157 2.38 -3.92 -13.92
N CYS A 158 2.09 -4.98 -13.13
CA CYS A 158 3.05 -6.01 -12.73
C CYS A 158 3.62 -6.82 -13.90
N ALA A 159 2.90 -6.90 -15.04
CA ALA A 159 3.38 -7.56 -16.26
C ALA A 159 4.42 -6.73 -17.03
N THR A 160 4.54 -5.42 -16.73
CA THR A 160 5.50 -4.56 -17.40
C THR A 160 6.87 -4.64 -16.72
N SER A 161 7.95 -4.62 -17.51
CA SER A 161 9.32 -4.57 -16.99
C SER A 161 10.03 -3.24 -17.24
N ASP A 162 9.52 -2.44 -18.18
CA ASP A 162 10.20 -1.23 -18.67
C ASP A 162 9.26 -0.10 -19.12
N SER A 163 7.96 -0.32 -19.08
CA SER A 163 6.96 0.58 -19.68
C SER A 163 5.76 0.95 -18.80
N GLY A 164 5.71 0.50 -17.54
CA GLY A 164 4.62 0.80 -16.61
C GLY A 164 4.66 2.21 -16.02
N ASN A 165 3.71 2.46 -15.15
CA ASN A 165 3.47 3.76 -14.49
C ASN A 165 4.13 3.86 -13.11
N THR A 166 4.60 2.73 -12.55
CA THR A 166 5.20 2.68 -11.22
C THR A 166 6.72 2.47 -11.28
N ARG A 167 7.39 2.73 -10.17
CA ARG A 167 8.80 2.40 -9.95
C ARG A 167 8.95 1.65 -8.66
N VAL A 168 9.59 0.50 -8.71
CA VAL A 168 9.82 -0.34 -7.54
C VAL A 168 11.29 -0.28 -7.13
N PHE A 169 11.52 0.16 -5.91
CA PHE A 169 12.83 0.32 -5.29
C PHE A 169 13.05 -0.76 -4.24
N CYS A 170 14.25 -1.31 -4.21
CA CYS A 170 14.69 -2.21 -3.14
C CYS A 170 15.60 -1.51 -2.12
N SER A 171 15.72 -0.20 -2.20
CA SER A 171 16.39 0.65 -1.24
C SER A 171 15.48 1.78 -0.80
N ASP A 172 15.59 2.20 0.46
CA ASP A 172 14.74 3.25 1.04
C ASP A 172 15.12 4.63 0.52
N GLN A 173 14.37 5.14 -0.45
CA GLN A 173 14.64 6.42 -1.10
C GLN A 173 14.27 7.63 -0.23
N LEU A 174 13.36 7.48 0.70
CA LEU A 174 12.78 8.56 1.49
C LEU A 174 13.05 8.43 3.00
N GLY A 175 13.69 7.36 3.45
CA GLY A 175 14.02 7.13 4.85
C GLY A 175 12.85 6.72 5.74
N TYR A 176 11.75 6.20 5.15
CA TYR A 176 10.58 5.80 5.94
C TYR A 176 10.68 4.40 6.52
N CYS A 177 11.44 3.50 5.90
CA CYS A 177 11.56 2.13 6.38
C CYS A 177 12.11 2.02 7.80
N GLU A 178 12.93 3.00 8.22
CA GLU A 178 13.53 3.05 9.55
C GLU A 178 12.80 3.98 10.52
N SER A 179 12.08 4.99 9.99
CA SER A 179 11.53 6.07 10.80
C SER A 179 10.14 5.79 11.37
N ASP A 180 9.34 4.96 10.70
CA ASP A 180 7.91 4.82 10.98
C ASP A 180 7.49 3.42 11.47
N GLY A 181 8.42 2.66 12.05
CA GLY A 181 8.15 1.34 12.62
C GLY A 181 8.41 0.19 11.64
N PRO A 182 7.82 -1.00 11.85
CA PRO A 182 8.11 -2.20 11.07
C PRO A 182 7.39 -2.19 9.72
N LEU A 183 7.85 -1.34 8.80
CA LEU A 183 7.30 -1.27 7.46
C LEU A 183 7.80 -2.44 6.61
N ILE A 184 6.90 -3.06 5.85
CA ILE A 184 7.23 -4.06 4.83
C ILE A 184 7.51 -3.34 3.51
N ALA A 185 6.70 -2.36 3.17
CA ALA A 185 6.81 -1.53 1.98
C ALA A 185 6.06 -0.21 2.17
N TYR A 186 6.23 0.74 1.25
CA TYR A 186 5.41 1.93 1.15
C TYR A 186 5.31 2.44 -0.29
N THR A 187 4.23 3.17 -0.58
CA THR A 187 3.98 3.80 -1.88
C THR A 187 3.81 5.30 -1.77
N THR A 188 4.51 6.06 -2.62
CA THR A 188 4.21 7.47 -2.86
C THR A 188 3.10 7.57 -3.91
N TRP A 189 1.93 7.94 -3.47
CA TRP A 189 0.70 7.87 -4.22
C TRP A 189 0.72 8.55 -5.61
N VAL A 190 1.30 9.77 -5.69
CA VAL A 190 1.30 10.58 -6.93
C VAL A 190 2.32 10.09 -7.93
N ASN A 191 3.52 9.76 -7.44
CA ASN A 191 4.66 9.41 -8.29
C ASN A 191 4.67 7.93 -8.66
N GLY A 192 3.85 7.10 -7.99
CA GLY A 192 3.86 5.66 -8.17
C GLY A 192 5.19 5.01 -7.77
N TYR A 193 5.93 5.61 -6.83
CA TYR A 193 7.16 5.01 -6.30
C TYR A 193 6.81 4.06 -5.17
N ILE A 194 7.19 2.82 -5.34
CA ILE A 194 6.99 1.73 -4.38
C ILE A 194 8.36 1.34 -3.84
N THR A 195 8.53 1.39 -2.53
CA THR A 195 9.77 0.99 -1.86
C THR A 195 9.54 -0.25 -1.02
N MET A 196 10.33 -1.28 -1.28
CA MET A 196 10.36 -2.49 -0.47
C MET A 196 11.36 -2.31 0.68
N CYS A 197 10.87 -2.39 1.92
CA CYS A 197 11.68 -2.21 3.12
C CYS A 197 12.43 -3.51 3.52
N PRO A 198 13.41 -3.45 4.42
CA PRO A 198 14.17 -4.63 4.84
C PRO A 198 13.29 -5.82 5.28
N LEU A 199 12.18 -5.58 5.98
CA LEU A 199 11.25 -6.63 6.42
C LEU A 199 10.61 -7.41 5.26
N PHE A 200 10.45 -6.81 4.09
CA PHE A 200 9.99 -7.51 2.90
C PHE A 200 10.93 -8.70 2.58
N TYR A 201 12.23 -8.48 2.66
CA TYR A 201 13.25 -9.47 2.32
C TYR A 201 13.53 -10.48 3.43
N GLU A 202 13.47 -10.02 4.67
CA GLU A 202 13.88 -10.81 5.83
C GLU A 202 12.80 -11.77 6.32
N THR A 203 11.53 -11.42 6.16
CA THR A 203 10.45 -12.09 6.89
C THR A 203 9.32 -12.62 6.01
N ARG A 204 9.34 -12.33 4.70
CA ARG A 204 8.23 -12.70 3.80
C ARG A 204 8.65 -13.78 2.79
N PRO A 205 7.81 -14.81 2.57
CA PRO A 205 8.02 -15.76 1.49
C PRO A 205 7.68 -15.14 0.13
N PRO A 206 8.19 -15.71 -0.98
CA PRO A 206 7.90 -15.21 -2.33
C PRO A 206 6.43 -15.28 -2.76
N LEU A 207 5.71 -16.26 -2.22
CA LEU A 207 4.31 -16.57 -2.54
C LEU A 207 3.54 -16.93 -1.27
N PRO A 208 2.20 -16.82 -1.29
CA PRO A 208 1.37 -17.21 -0.16
C PRO A 208 1.60 -18.68 0.24
N GLU A 209 2.00 -18.90 1.48
CA GLU A 209 2.12 -20.24 2.07
C GLU A 209 0.88 -20.59 2.92
N LYS A 210 0.21 -19.56 3.41
CA LYS A 210 -0.98 -19.69 4.28
C LYS A 210 -1.97 -18.60 3.94
N CYS A 211 -3.25 -18.95 4.05
CA CYS A 211 -4.34 -17.98 3.92
C CYS A 211 -4.16 -16.84 4.92
N HIS A 212 -4.44 -15.61 4.46
CA HIS A 212 -4.38 -14.36 5.23
C HIS A 212 -2.96 -13.96 5.72
N LYS A 213 -1.91 -14.59 5.22
CA LYS A 213 -0.52 -14.22 5.54
C LYS A 213 0.09 -13.38 4.41
N GLN A 214 0.93 -12.42 4.82
CA GLN A 214 1.64 -11.57 3.87
C GLN A 214 2.82 -12.31 3.23
N ASP A 215 3.07 -12.00 1.97
CA ASP A 215 4.16 -12.50 1.15
C ASP A 215 4.61 -11.42 0.15
N HIS A 216 5.65 -11.68 -0.65
CA HIS A 216 6.17 -10.70 -1.62
C HIS A 216 5.11 -10.30 -2.65
N ALA A 217 4.36 -11.26 -3.19
CA ALA A 217 3.40 -10.99 -4.26
C ALA A 217 2.20 -10.18 -3.76
N THR A 218 1.63 -10.56 -2.61
CA THR A 218 0.48 -9.85 -2.03
C THR A 218 0.85 -8.49 -1.48
N THR A 219 2.05 -8.31 -0.91
CA THR A 219 2.59 -6.98 -0.57
C THR A 219 2.71 -6.11 -1.83
N THR A 220 3.21 -6.67 -2.94
CA THR A 220 3.29 -5.92 -4.20
C THR A 220 1.91 -5.52 -4.72
N ILE A 221 0.89 -6.40 -4.64
CA ILE A 221 -0.50 -6.07 -4.99
C ILE A 221 -1.01 -4.91 -4.12
N HIS A 222 -0.80 -4.98 -2.80
CA HIS A 222 -1.17 -3.93 -1.86
C HIS A 222 -0.62 -2.57 -2.31
N GLU A 223 0.69 -2.47 -2.50
CA GLU A 223 1.35 -1.23 -2.90
C GLU A 223 0.90 -0.72 -4.28
N MET A 224 0.72 -1.59 -5.25
CA MET A 224 0.24 -1.23 -6.59
C MET A 224 -1.17 -0.61 -6.56
N THR A 225 -2.04 -1.02 -5.63
CA THR A 225 -3.39 -0.45 -5.51
C THR A 225 -3.38 1.00 -5.01
N HIS A 226 -2.32 1.41 -4.30
CA HIS A 226 -2.12 2.78 -3.85
C HIS A 226 -1.65 3.72 -4.96
N ALA A 227 -0.90 3.23 -5.94
CA ALA A 227 -0.36 4.04 -7.01
C ALA A 227 -1.48 4.55 -7.94
N ARG A 228 -1.67 5.88 -7.97
CA ARG A 228 -2.77 6.52 -8.73
C ARG A 228 -2.76 6.15 -10.21
N ALA A 229 -1.59 6.11 -10.82
CA ALA A 229 -1.45 5.87 -12.24
C ALA A 229 -1.72 4.41 -12.66
N VAL A 230 -1.84 3.47 -11.71
CA VAL A 230 -2.19 2.07 -11.99
C VAL A 230 -3.66 1.92 -12.33
N TYR A 231 -4.54 2.66 -11.64
CA TYR A 231 -5.98 2.62 -11.93
C TYR A 231 -6.59 4.02 -11.85
N GLU A 232 -6.36 4.82 -12.89
CA GLU A 232 -6.73 6.24 -12.95
C GLU A 232 -8.25 6.49 -13.00
N GLN A 233 -9.05 5.48 -13.34
CA GLN A 233 -10.50 5.58 -13.47
C GLN A 233 -11.20 5.79 -12.12
N GLU A 234 -10.51 5.45 -11.03
CA GLU A 234 -11.04 5.47 -9.68
C GLU A 234 -10.03 6.04 -8.68
N VAL A 235 -10.53 6.42 -7.51
CA VAL A 235 -9.67 6.85 -6.40
C VAL A 235 -8.79 5.69 -5.95
N SER A 236 -7.52 5.96 -5.67
CA SER A 236 -6.59 4.98 -5.12
C SER A 236 -7.05 4.45 -3.76
N THR A 237 -6.63 3.26 -3.43
CA THR A 237 -6.92 2.66 -2.13
C THR A 237 -6.28 3.44 -0.96
N GLN A 238 -6.79 3.19 0.21
CA GLN A 238 -6.33 3.69 1.50
C GLN A 238 -5.96 2.50 2.39
N ASP A 239 -5.37 2.79 3.56
CA ASP A 239 -5.12 1.83 4.61
C ASP A 239 -6.12 2.03 5.75
N TYR A 240 -7.37 1.64 5.52
CA TYR A 240 -8.41 1.75 6.54
C TYR A 240 -8.26 0.69 7.62
N ALA A 241 -7.87 -0.51 7.22
CA ALA A 241 -7.66 -1.63 8.11
C ALA A 241 -6.68 -2.62 7.50
N TYR A 242 -5.99 -3.33 8.35
CA TYR A 242 -5.03 -4.34 7.99
C TYR A 242 -5.33 -5.68 8.65
N GLY A 243 -4.91 -6.76 7.99
CA GLY A 243 -5.17 -8.13 8.43
C GLY A 243 -6.62 -8.54 8.24
N TYR A 244 -6.83 -9.84 8.09
CA TYR A 244 -8.11 -10.40 7.66
C TYR A 244 -9.31 -9.99 8.54
N GLU A 245 -9.17 -10.10 9.87
CA GLU A 245 -10.27 -9.79 10.79
C GLU A 245 -10.71 -8.32 10.72
N ASN A 246 -9.75 -7.39 10.70
CA ASN A 246 -10.05 -5.97 10.66
C ASN A 246 -10.55 -5.54 9.28
N ALA A 247 -9.90 -6.02 8.22
CA ALA A 247 -10.27 -5.69 6.85
C ALA A 247 -11.69 -6.19 6.52
N THR A 248 -12.02 -7.43 6.90
CA THR A 248 -13.37 -7.98 6.69
C THR A 248 -14.43 -7.44 7.66
N ALA A 249 -14.07 -6.65 8.65
CA ALA A 249 -15.01 -5.93 9.52
C ALA A 249 -15.41 -4.54 8.98
N LEU A 250 -14.76 -4.06 7.92
CA LEU A 250 -15.09 -2.79 7.26
C LEU A 250 -16.49 -2.83 6.61
N ASP A 251 -17.10 -1.66 6.44
CA ASP A 251 -18.31 -1.50 5.64
C ASP A 251 -18.03 -1.72 4.13
N PRO A 252 -19.06 -1.99 3.30
CA PRO A 252 -18.85 -2.33 1.89
C PRO A 252 -18.09 -1.28 1.09
N LEU A 253 -18.28 0.00 1.37
CA LEU A 253 -17.60 1.07 0.65
C LEU A 253 -16.12 1.14 1.05
N SER A 254 -15.83 1.07 2.34
CA SER A 254 -14.46 1.02 2.86
C SER A 254 -13.70 -0.21 2.35
N CYS A 255 -14.36 -1.37 2.22
CA CYS A 255 -13.76 -2.58 1.61
C CYS A 255 -13.27 -2.33 0.18
N LEU A 256 -14.04 -1.60 -0.66
CA LEU A 256 -13.65 -1.32 -2.04
C LEU A 256 -12.41 -0.43 -2.17
N TYR A 257 -12.11 0.35 -1.14
CA TYR A 257 -10.99 1.29 -1.13
C TYR A 257 -9.92 0.97 -0.09
N ASN A 258 -9.92 -0.22 0.50
CA ASN A 258 -8.87 -0.68 1.42
C ASN A 258 -7.85 -1.56 0.67
N ALA A 259 -6.57 -1.22 0.73
CA ALA A 259 -5.52 -1.94 -0.01
C ALA A 259 -5.39 -3.40 0.45
N ASP A 260 -5.45 -3.63 1.76
CA ASP A 260 -5.36 -4.98 2.32
C ASP A 260 -6.49 -5.90 1.86
N GLN A 261 -7.64 -5.35 1.47
CA GLN A 261 -8.73 -6.12 0.90
C GLN A 261 -8.31 -6.85 -0.37
N TYR A 262 -7.56 -6.17 -1.25
CA TYR A 262 -7.09 -6.72 -2.52
C TYR A 262 -5.97 -7.73 -2.33
N SER A 263 -5.03 -7.46 -1.45
CA SER A 263 -3.92 -8.36 -1.14
C SER A 263 -4.39 -9.65 -0.47
N LEU A 264 -5.27 -9.55 0.54
CA LEU A 264 -5.85 -10.70 1.25
C LEU A 264 -6.78 -11.52 0.35
N TYR A 265 -7.57 -10.85 -0.50
CA TYR A 265 -8.43 -11.52 -1.48
C TYR A 265 -7.61 -12.34 -2.49
N ALA A 266 -6.51 -11.77 -2.98
CA ALA A 266 -5.60 -12.46 -3.89
C ALA A 266 -4.85 -13.61 -3.20
N ASN A 267 -4.48 -13.45 -1.92
CA ASN A 267 -3.91 -14.52 -1.10
C ASN A 267 -4.88 -15.69 -0.94
N GLY A 268 -6.13 -15.43 -0.56
CA GLY A 268 -7.15 -16.45 -0.40
C GLY A 268 -7.41 -17.25 -1.68
N GLU A 269 -7.42 -16.58 -2.85
CA GLU A 269 -7.57 -17.24 -4.15
C GLU A 269 -6.43 -18.24 -4.44
N SER A 270 -5.20 -17.90 -4.05
CA SER A 270 -4.05 -18.76 -4.26
C SER A 270 -4.01 -19.96 -3.33
N THR A 271 -4.34 -19.77 -2.06
CA THR A 271 -4.18 -20.80 -1.01
C THR A 271 -5.32 -21.80 -0.94
N GLU A 272 -6.52 -21.45 -1.38
CA GLU A 272 -7.67 -22.38 -1.42
C GLU A 272 -7.66 -23.32 -2.63
N ARG A 273 -6.84 -23.04 -3.65
CA ARG A 273 -6.68 -23.89 -4.83
C ARG A 273 -5.53 -24.91 -4.69
N SER A 274 -4.70 -24.79 -3.67
CA SER A 274 -3.59 -25.69 -3.36
C SER A 274 -3.99 -26.72 -2.31
#